data_217768bc11cc71dcc5b827e24c03fb49
#
_entry.id   217768bc11cc71dcc5b827e24c03fb49
#
_cell.length_a   1.000
_cell.length_b   1.000
_cell.length_c   1.000
_cell.angle_alpha   90.00
_cell.angle_beta   90.00
_cell.angle_gamma   90.00
#
_symmetry.space_group_name_H-M   'P 1'
#
loop_
_entity.id
_entity.type
_entity.pdbx_description
1 polymer ?
#
loop_
_entity_poly.entity_id
_entity_poly.type
_entity_poly.pdbx_seq_one_letter_code
_entity_poly.pdbx_strand_id
1 'polypeptide(L)'
;TADHGMKPKHLADGSPAVVYLQDLMDEWLGEAAARVILPITDPYVVHHGALGSFATAYLPETANIADIIAKLQATAGITDVLTKAQAVDRFELPADRIGDIVMVSGENMTIGTSKHRHDLAALDVPLRSHGGLTEQEVPFIANRVLDLPNQPVLRNFDAFFYATTAAAL
;
A
#
# COMPACT_ATOMS: atom_id res chain seq x y z
N THR A 1 -18.63 4.16 8.29
CA THR A 1 -17.51 3.42 7.67
C THR A 1 -16.19 4.15 7.92
N ALA A 2 -15.08 3.58 7.47
CA ALA A 2 -13.76 4.19 7.44
C ALA A 2 -13.21 4.15 6.00
N ASP A 3 -12.18 4.93 5.73
CA ASP A 3 -11.47 4.94 4.44
C ASP A 3 -10.58 3.71 4.28
N HIS A 4 -9.95 3.25 5.37
CA HIS A 4 -9.11 2.05 5.43
C HIS A 4 -8.98 1.56 6.87
N GLY A 5 -8.49 0.33 7.04
CA GLY A 5 -8.04 -0.22 8.31
C GLY A 5 -6.60 0.20 8.64
N MET A 6 -6.06 -0.33 9.75
CA MET A 6 -4.68 -0.11 10.17
C MET A 6 -4.15 -1.35 10.88
N LYS A 7 -2.94 -1.78 10.52
CA LYS A 7 -2.29 -2.97 11.06
C LYS A 7 -0.96 -2.63 11.76
N PRO A 8 -0.50 -3.46 12.71
CA PRO A 8 0.86 -3.39 13.21
C PRO A 8 1.86 -3.74 12.11
N LYS A 9 2.95 -2.98 12.02
CA LYS A 9 4.01 -3.11 11.02
C LYS A 9 5.37 -3.25 11.72
N HIS A 10 5.43 -4.19 12.64
CA HIS A 10 6.63 -4.47 13.43
C HIS A 10 6.81 -5.97 13.64
N LEU A 11 8.03 -6.37 13.94
CA LEU A 11 8.39 -7.72 14.32
C LEU A 11 7.93 -8.04 15.76
N ALA A 12 8.10 -9.30 16.18
CA ALA A 12 7.69 -9.74 17.51
C ALA A 12 8.41 -9.01 18.66
N ASP A 13 9.61 -8.50 18.40
CA ASP A 13 10.40 -7.71 19.35
C ASP A 13 10.03 -6.21 19.36
N GLY A 14 9.04 -5.80 18.57
CA GLY A 14 8.58 -4.42 18.44
C GLY A 14 9.38 -3.58 17.43
N SER A 15 10.46 -4.11 16.86
CA SER A 15 11.24 -3.38 15.85
C SER A 15 10.43 -3.19 14.56
N PRO A 16 10.54 -2.04 13.85
CA PRO A 16 9.83 -1.79 12.60
C PRO A 16 10.17 -2.82 11.51
N ALA A 17 9.15 -3.35 10.84
CA ALA A 17 9.28 -4.30 9.75
C ALA A 17 9.14 -3.56 8.41
N VAL A 18 10.26 -3.26 7.74
CA VAL A 18 10.31 -2.42 6.54
C VAL A 18 11.13 -3.08 5.43
N VAL A 19 10.59 -3.08 4.22
CA VAL A 19 11.33 -3.38 2.99
C VAL A 19 11.68 -2.07 2.30
N TYR A 20 12.97 -1.77 2.13
CA TYR A 20 13.44 -0.54 1.47
C TYR A 20 13.59 -0.77 -0.03
N LEU A 21 12.53 -0.49 -0.79
CA LEU A 21 12.46 -0.82 -2.20
C LEU A 21 13.42 -0.01 -3.08
N GLN A 22 13.67 1.25 -2.76
CA GLN A 22 14.63 2.04 -3.54
C GLN A 22 16.05 1.47 -3.40
N ASP A 23 16.44 1.08 -2.19
CA ASP A 23 17.75 0.49 -1.95
C ASP A 23 17.94 -0.82 -2.76
N LEU A 24 16.89 -1.67 -2.84
CA LEU A 24 16.89 -2.88 -3.66
C LEU A 24 16.98 -2.57 -5.16
N MET A 25 16.20 -1.57 -5.63
CA MET A 25 16.25 -1.15 -7.04
C MET A 25 17.63 -0.58 -7.41
N ASP A 26 18.24 0.21 -6.54
CA ASP A 26 19.56 0.79 -6.74
C ASP A 26 20.65 -0.31 -6.78
N GLU A 27 20.52 -1.34 -5.94
CA GLU A 27 21.41 -2.52 -5.98
C GLU A 27 21.31 -3.28 -7.31
N TRP A 28 20.07 -3.46 -7.83
CA TRP A 28 19.86 -4.31 -9.01
C TRP A 28 20.05 -3.59 -10.34
N LEU A 29 19.81 -2.30 -10.39
CA LEU A 29 19.74 -1.50 -11.64
C LEU A 29 20.79 -0.39 -11.69
N GLY A 30 21.43 -0.08 -10.57
CA GLY A 30 22.30 1.08 -10.41
C GLY A 30 21.58 2.26 -9.73
N GLU A 31 22.38 3.08 -9.06
CA GLU A 31 21.91 4.22 -8.28
C GLU A 31 20.98 5.14 -9.11
N ALA A 32 19.80 5.43 -8.57
CA ALA A 32 18.78 6.29 -9.17
C ALA A 32 18.29 5.88 -10.58
N ALA A 33 18.60 4.65 -11.05
CA ALA A 33 18.13 4.16 -12.34
C ALA A 33 16.62 3.90 -12.36
N ALA A 34 16.04 3.51 -11.21
CA ALA A 34 14.62 3.37 -11.01
C ALA A 34 14.12 4.40 -9.99
N ARG A 35 12.81 4.68 -10.01
CA ARG A 35 12.18 5.58 -9.05
C ARG A 35 11.03 4.88 -8.35
N VAL A 36 11.16 4.67 -7.05
CA VAL A 36 10.11 4.15 -6.18
C VAL A 36 9.26 5.30 -5.64
N ILE A 37 7.95 5.18 -5.76
CA ILE A 37 6.97 6.12 -5.23
C ILE A 37 6.14 5.41 -4.16
N LEU A 38 6.09 6.00 -2.97
CA LEU A 38 5.16 5.66 -1.91
C LEU A 38 4.01 6.67 -1.96
N PRO A 39 2.78 6.25 -2.33
CA PRO A 39 1.67 7.19 -2.54
C PRO A 39 1.08 7.70 -1.23
N ILE A 40 1.31 7.01 -0.12
CA ILE A 40 0.85 7.46 1.19
C ILE A 40 1.82 8.53 1.69
N THR A 41 1.30 9.73 1.91
CA THR A 41 2.07 10.84 2.45
C THR A 41 1.32 11.41 3.65
N ASP A 42 1.97 11.39 4.82
CA ASP A 42 1.45 12.03 6.03
C ASP A 42 2.39 13.17 6.44
N PRO A 43 1.98 14.43 6.25
CA PRO A 43 2.81 15.57 6.58
C PRO A 43 3.04 15.75 8.09
N TYR A 44 2.26 15.07 8.91
CA TYR A 44 2.39 15.13 10.37
C TYR A 44 3.34 14.06 10.93
N VAL A 45 3.70 13.06 10.12
CA VAL A 45 4.60 11.96 10.51
C VAL A 45 5.96 12.15 9.85
N VAL A 46 6.77 13.03 10.42
CA VAL A 46 8.05 13.46 9.83
C VAL A 46 9.14 12.41 9.98
N HIS A 47 9.17 11.69 11.10
CA HIS A 47 10.28 10.79 11.47
C HIS A 47 10.30 9.46 10.71
N HIS A 48 9.15 8.92 10.29
CA HIS A 48 9.12 7.69 9.46
C HIS A 48 8.58 7.92 8.04
N GLY A 49 8.15 9.13 7.72
CA GLY A 49 7.65 9.50 6.40
C GLY A 49 6.44 8.66 5.96
N ALA A 50 6.35 8.41 4.68
CA ALA A 50 5.22 7.77 4.02
C ALA A 50 5.29 6.23 4.01
N LEU A 51 5.65 5.59 5.11
CA LEU A 51 5.71 4.13 5.21
C LEU A 51 4.30 3.54 5.12
N GLY A 52 4.04 2.79 4.07
CA GLY A 52 2.78 2.11 3.83
C GLY A 52 2.99 0.70 3.26
N SER A 53 1.92 0.01 2.92
CA SER A 53 2.01 -1.34 2.36
C SER A 53 1.89 -1.39 0.84
N PHE A 54 1.90 -0.24 0.18
CA PHE A 54 1.79 -0.12 -1.29
C PHE A 54 2.90 0.77 -1.84
N ALA A 55 3.49 0.36 -2.95
CA ALA A 55 4.43 1.16 -3.71
C ALA A 55 4.28 0.93 -5.20
N THR A 56 4.73 1.90 -5.99
CA THR A 56 4.91 1.75 -7.43
C THR A 56 6.33 2.15 -7.83
N ALA A 57 6.87 1.51 -8.86
CA ALA A 57 8.20 1.82 -9.38
C ALA A 57 8.16 2.13 -10.87
N TYR A 58 8.87 3.20 -11.24
CA TYR A 58 9.19 3.53 -12.63
C TYR A 58 10.59 2.98 -12.93
N LEU A 59 10.70 2.23 -14.00
CA LEU A 59 11.92 1.53 -14.39
C LEU A 59 12.56 2.18 -15.62
N PRO A 60 13.90 2.07 -15.81
CA PRO A 60 14.53 2.48 -17.05
C PRO A 60 14.08 1.57 -18.20
N GLU A 61 14.01 2.09 -19.42
CA GLU A 61 13.60 1.35 -20.63
C GLU A 61 14.44 0.08 -20.87
N THR A 62 15.67 0.07 -20.38
CA THR A 62 16.59 -1.05 -20.49
C THR A 62 16.36 -2.17 -19.48
N ALA A 63 15.45 -1.96 -18.50
CA ALA A 63 15.21 -2.94 -17.44
C ALA A 63 14.45 -4.17 -17.96
N ASN A 64 14.90 -5.33 -17.55
CA ASN A 64 14.13 -6.56 -17.73
C ASN A 64 13.04 -6.65 -16.65
N ILE A 65 11.83 -6.24 -16.98
CA ILE A 65 10.69 -6.19 -16.05
C ILE A 65 10.42 -7.58 -15.43
N ALA A 66 10.53 -8.66 -16.21
CA ALA A 66 10.28 -10.01 -15.70
C ALA A 66 11.33 -10.43 -14.66
N ASP A 67 12.59 -10.08 -14.84
CA ASP A 67 13.65 -10.33 -13.86
C ASP A 67 13.42 -9.55 -12.55
N ILE A 68 13.06 -8.28 -12.66
CA ILE A 68 12.75 -7.45 -11.50
C ILE A 68 11.52 -7.98 -10.73
N ILE A 69 10.47 -8.39 -11.43
CA ILE A 69 9.30 -9.03 -10.82
C ILE A 69 9.71 -10.30 -10.07
N ALA A 70 10.53 -11.16 -10.67
CA ALA A 70 10.99 -12.39 -10.02
C ALA A 70 11.80 -12.11 -8.74
N LYS A 71 12.70 -11.12 -8.78
CA LYS A 71 13.47 -10.69 -7.60
C LYS A 71 12.57 -10.13 -6.49
N LEU A 72 11.59 -9.30 -6.85
CA LEU A 72 10.62 -8.75 -5.89
C LEU A 72 9.75 -9.85 -5.27
N GLN A 73 9.29 -10.82 -6.05
CA GLN A 73 8.52 -11.97 -5.57
C GLN A 73 9.33 -12.85 -4.60
N ALA A 74 10.64 -12.89 -4.76
CA ALA A 74 11.56 -13.58 -3.84
C ALA A 74 11.91 -12.73 -2.59
N THR A 75 11.55 -11.45 -2.57
CA THR A 75 11.86 -10.55 -1.46
C THR A 75 10.91 -10.82 -0.29
N ALA A 76 11.47 -11.17 0.85
CA ALA A 76 10.69 -11.42 2.06
C ALA A 76 9.87 -10.18 2.46
N GLY A 77 8.58 -10.38 2.74
CA GLY A 77 7.67 -9.29 3.15
C GLY A 77 6.91 -8.64 1.99
N ILE A 78 7.23 -8.94 0.74
CA ILE A 78 6.42 -8.57 -0.44
C ILE A 78 5.49 -9.74 -0.77
N THR A 79 4.19 -9.46 -0.87
CA THR A 79 3.17 -10.49 -1.15
C THR A 79 2.62 -10.44 -2.56
N ASP A 80 2.51 -9.24 -3.12
CA ASP A 80 2.01 -9.03 -4.47
C ASP A 80 2.99 -8.17 -5.27
N VAL A 81 3.29 -8.63 -6.47
CA VAL A 81 4.09 -7.90 -7.46
C VAL A 81 3.34 -7.98 -8.78
N LEU A 82 2.91 -6.83 -9.27
CA LEU A 82 2.06 -6.72 -10.44
C LEU A 82 2.71 -5.84 -11.50
N THR A 83 2.58 -6.22 -12.76
CA THR A 83 2.83 -5.28 -13.87
C THR A 83 1.83 -4.14 -13.83
N LYS A 84 2.14 -3.03 -14.49
CA LYS A 84 1.22 -1.89 -14.68
C LYS A 84 -0.18 -2.36 -15.13
N ALA A 85 -0.25 -3.19 -16.15
CA ALA A 85 -1.53 -3.66 -16.69
C ALA A 85 -2.34 -4.46 -15.67
N GLN A 86 -1.70 -5.37 -14.95
CA GLN A 86 -2.34 -6.16 -13.90
C GLN A 86 -2.83 -5.28 -12.74
N ALA A 87 -2.06 -4.26 -12.35
CA ALA A 87 -2.42 -3.36 -11.27
C ALA A 87 -3.57 -2.41 -11.66
N VAL A 88 -3.59 -1.94 -12.91
CA VAL A 88 -4.69 -1.15 -13.48
C VAL A 88 -6.00 -1.93 -13.42
N ASP A 89 -5.97 -3.19 -13.86
CA ASP A 89 -7.15 -4.05 -13.87
C ASP A 89 -7.60 -4.42 -12.45
N ARG A 90 -6.68 -4.88 -11.60
CA ARG A 90 -7.01 -5.37 -10.25
C ARG A 90 -7.41 -4.28 -9.27
N PHE A 91 -6.78 -3.12 -9.35
CA PHE A 91 -6.96 -2.02 -8.39
C PHE A 91 -7.71 -0.82 -8.96
N GLU A 92 -8.19 -0.91 -10.19
CA GLU A 92 -8.93 0.18 -10.88
C GLU A 92 -8.13 1.49 -10.91
N LEU A 93 -6.79 1.40 -11.08
CA LEU A 93 -5.90 2.55 -11.06
C LEU A 93 -5.75 3.18 -12.44
N PRO A 94 -5.59 4.52 -12.53
CA PRO A 94 -5.37 5.18 -13.80
C PRO A 94 -3.99 4.83 -14.38
N ALA A 95 -3.97 4.27 -15.59
CA ALA A 95 -2.75 3.76 -16.23
C ALA A 95 -1.67 4.83 -16.50
N ASP A 96 -2.07 6.08 -16.62
CA ASP A 96 -1.18 7.23 -16.85
C ASP A 96 -0.50 7.76 -15.57
N ARG A 97 -0.91 7.27 -14.40
CA ARG A 97 -0.45 7.77 -13.09
C ARG A 97 0.22 6.72 -12.21
N ILE A 98 0.49 5.56 -12.76
CA ILE A 98 1.08 4.42 -12.03
C ILE A 98 2.37 3.99 -12.71
N GLY A 99 3.34 3.52 -11.95
CA GLY A 99 4.63 3.02 -12.45
C GLY A 99 4.52 1.72 -13.23
N ASP A 100 5.64 1.22 -13.67
CA ASP A 100 5.73 0.00 -14.49
C ASP A 100 5.47 -1.27 -13.70
N ILE A 101 5.77 -1.24 -12.39
CA ILE A 101 5.52 -2.32 -11.43
C ILE A 101 4.84 -1.74 -10.19
N VAL A 102 3.90 -2.49 -9.63
CA VAL A 102 3.24 -2.23 -8.35
C VAL A 102 3.57 -3.34 -7.37
N MET A 103 3.88 -2.97 -6.15
CA MET A 103 4.21 -3.88 -5.06
C MET A 103 3.29 -3.64 -3.86
N VAL A 104 2.87 -4.74 -3.22
CA VAL A 104 2.14 -4.72 -1.95
C VAL A 104 2.89 -5.58 -0.94
N SER A 105 3.05 -5.08 0.27
CA SER A 105 3.65 -5.83 1.36
C SER A 105 2.63 -6.67 2.13
N GLY A 106 3.14 -7.65 2.86
CA GLY A 106 2.34 -8.46 3.77
C GLY A 106 1.77 -7.69 4.95
N GLU A 107 0.89 -8.35 5.70
CA GLU A 107 0.11 -7.76 6.79
C GLU A 107 0.96 -6.99 7.82
N ASN A 108 2.10 -7.56 8.23
CA ASN A 108 2.95 -7.00 9.28
C ASN A 108 4.18 -6.25 8.74
N MET A 109 4.19 -5.93 7.45
CA MET A 109 5.30 -5.29 6.75
C MET A 109 4.88 -3.96 6.16
N THR A 110 5.83 -3.02 6.07
CA THR A 110 5.69 -1.82 5.27
C THR A 110 6.75 -1.76 4.18
N ILE A 111 6.55 -0.85 3.26
CA ILE A 111 7.50 -0.50 2.21
C ILE A 111 8.02 0.91 2.49
N GLY A 112 9.35 1.05 2.48
CA GLY A 112 10.06 2.32 2.51
C GLY A 112 10.75 2.59 1.18
N THR A 113 11.21 3.81 0.98
CA THR A 113 12.11 4.16 -0.12
C THR A 113 13.52 3.67 0.20
N SER A 114 14.32 4.49 0.86
CA SER A 114 15.68 4.15 1.29
C SER A 114 15.81 4.27 2.79
N LYS A 115 16.63 3.41 3.40
CA LYS A 115 16.79 3.36 4.85
C LYS A 115 17.15 4.73 5.47
N HIS A 116 17.98 5.50 4.79
CA HIS A 116 18.41 6.81 5.28
C HIS A 116 17.32 7.91 5.23
N ARG A 117 16.19 7.65 4.55
CA ARG A 117 15.08 8.60 4.43
C ARG A 117 14.01 8.43 5.49
N HIS A 118 14.09 7.39 6.30
CA HIS A 118 13.11 7.08 7.32
C HIS A 118 13.78 6.98 8.69
N ASP A 119 13.61 7.99 9.53
CA ASP A 119 14.16 7.99 10.90
C ASP A 119 13.23 7.18 11.82
N LEU A 120 13.43 5.86 11.83
CA LEU A 120 12.66 4.94 12.64
C LEU A 120 13.14 4.90 14.10
N ALA A 121 14.30 5.48 14.41
CA ALA A 121 14.82 5.54 15.77
C ALA A 121 14.01 6.53 16.66
N ALA A 122 13.31 7.47 16.02
CA ALA A 122 12.46 8.43 16.73
C ALA A 122 11.07 7.89 17.07
N LEU A 123 10.75 6.62 16.71
CA LEU A 123 9.49 6.00 17.11
C LEU A 123 9.49 5.66 18.60
N ASP A 124 8.52 6.20 19.33
CA ASP A 124 8.26 5.95 20.74
C ASP A 124 7.22 4.83 20.97
N VAL A 125 6.56 4.38 19.91
CA VAL A 125 5.58 3.29 19.89
C VAL A 125 5.83 2.37 18.69
N PRO A 126 5.40 1.09 18.76
CA PRO A 126 5.52 0.17 17.64
C PRO A 126 4.82 0.70 16.36
N LEU A 127 5.49 0.58 15.22
CA LEU A 127 5.00 1.10 13.94
C LEU A 127 3.65 0.49 13.57
N ARG A 128 2.73 1.34 13.17
CA ARG A 128 1.45 0.97 12.55
C ARG A 128 1.29 1.73 11.24
N SER A 129 0.69 1.08 10.25
CA SER A 129 0.44 1.69 8.94
C SER A 129 -0.69 0.97 8.22
N HIS A 130 -0.91 1.37 6.97
CA HIS A 130 -1.99 0.92 6.11
C HIS A 130 -1.56 0.88 4.64
N GLY A 131 -2.53 0.72 3.72
CA GLY A 131 -2.32 0.76 2.27
C GLY A 131 -2.14 -0.61 1.64
N GLY A 132 -2.19 -1.70 2.42
CA GLY A 132 -2.17 -3.08 1.91
C GLY A 132 -3.56 -3.67 1.73
N LEU A 133 -3.59 -4.88 1.18
CA LEU A 133 -4.84 -5.61 0.96
C LEU A 133 -5.51 -6.01 2.28
N THR A 134 -4.73 -6.19 3.34
CA THR A 134 -5.23 -6.58 4.66
C THR A 134 -5.91 -5.44 5.43
N GLU A 135 -5.76 -4.20 4.98
CA GLU A 135 -6.40 -3.00 5.55
C GLU A 135 -7.62 -2.52 4.75
N GLN A 136 -8.07 -3.28 3.74
CA GLN A 136 -9.23 -2.91 2.91
C GLN A 136 -10.56 -3.12 3.63
N GLU A 137 -10.66 -4.17 4.46
CA GLU A 137 -11.90 -4.45 5.18
C GLU A 137 -12.09 -3.48 6.34
N VAL A 138 -13.22 -2.73 6.30
CA VAL A 138 -13.61 -1.77 7.31
C VAL A 138 -15.08 -1.95 7.68
N PRO A 139 -15.51 -1.57 8.90
CA PRO A 139 -16.90 -1.68 9.29
C PRO A 139 -17.79 -0.75 8.48
N PHE A 140 -18.98 -1.24 8.10
CA PHE A 140 -20.04 -0.46 7.51
C PHE A 140 -21.23 -0.48 8.51
N ILE A 141 -21.38 0.57 9.29
CA ILE A 141 -22.36 0.65 10.39
C ILE A 141 -23.44 1.69 10.04
N ALA A 142 -24.69 1.27 10.12
CA ALA A 142 -25.83 2.15 9.95
C ALA A 142 -26.68 2.18 11.22
N ASN A 143 -27.28 3.34 11.52
CA ASN A 143 -28.24 3.52 12.62
C ASN A 143 -29.69 3.16 12.22
N ARG A 144 -29.88 2.65 11.01
CA ARG A 144 -31.16 2.23 10.43
C ARG A 144 -30.99 0.92 9.69
N VAL A 145 -32.07 0.19 9.50
CA VAL A 145 -32.10 -0.95 8.59
C VAL A 145 -31.94 -0.42 7.17
N LEU A 146 -30.99 -0.99 6.44
CA LEU A 146 -30.75 -0.67 5.03
C LEU A 146 -31.26 -1.84 4.17
N ASP A 147 -31.84 -1.52 3.03
CA ASP A 147 -32.14 -2.52 1.99
C ASP A 147 -30.86 -2.81 1.21
N LEU A 148 -30.12 -3.81 1.68
CA LEU A 148 -28.89 -4.24 1.08
C LEU A 148 -29.12 -5.46 0.17
N PRO A 149 -28.38 -5.58 -0.95
CA PRO A 149 -28.40 -6.78 -1.76
C PRO A 149 -27.99 -8.01 -0.93
N ASN A 150 -28.43 -9.18 -1.32
CA ASN A 150 -28.01 -10.41 -0.66
C ASN A 150 -26.51 -10.63 -0.82
N GLN A 151 -25.79 -10.79 0.28
CA GLN A 151 -24.30 -10.86 0.34
C GLN A 151 -23.60 -9.66 -0.33
N PRO A 152 -23.81 -8.46 0.17
CA PRO A 152 -23.26 -7.26 -0.46
C PRO A 152 -21.73 -7.22 -0.30
N VAL A 153 -21.03 -6.99 -1.39
CA VAL A 153 -19.65 -6.48 -1.37
C VAL A 153 -19.76 -4.96 -1.46
N LEU A 154 -19.76 -4.29 -0.30
CA LEU A 154 -19.85 -2.84 -0.22
C LEU A 154 -18.46 -2.21 -0.29
N ARG A 155 -18.36 -1.10 -0.99
CA ARG A 155 -17.20 -0.21 -0.97
C ARG A 155 -17.49 0.96 -0.03
N ASN A 156 -16.45 1.59 0.52
CA ASN A 156 -16.64 2.70 1.45
C ASN A 156 -17.44 3.87 0.86
N PHE A 157 -17.35 4.12 -0.44
CA PHE A 157 -18.12 5.17 -1.11
C PHE A 157 -19.62 4.84 -1.28
N ASP A 158 -20.03 3.56 -1.18
CA ASP A 158 -21.46 3.20 -1.18
C ASP A 158 -22.20 3.78 0.03
N ALA A 159 -21.46 4.20 1.07
CA ALA A 159 -22.02 4.87 2.22
C ALA A 159 -22.81 6.14 1.82
N PHE A 160 -22.36 6.87 0.80
CA PHE A 160 -23.05 8.06 0.31
C PHE A 160 -24.39 7.71 -0.35
N PHE A 161 -24.42 6.65 -1.14
CA PHE A 161 -25.65 6.16 -1.76
C PHE A 161 -26.67 5.75 -0.70
N TYR A 162 -26.29 4.91 0.24
CA TYR A 162 -27.22 4.46 1.30
C TYR A 162 -27.62 5.58 2.25
N ALA A 163 -26.75 6.52 2.56
CA ALA A 163 -27.09 7.66 3.40
C ALA A 163 -28.13 8.58 2.74
N THR A 164 -28.05 8.77 1.43
CA THR A 164 -28.95 9.65 0.69
C THR A 164 -30.28 8.97 0.32
N THR A 165 -30.27 7.69 -0.03
CA THR A 165 -31.47 6.93 -0.40
C THR A 165 -32.27 6.50 0.83
N ALA A 166 -31.63 6.07 1.90
CA ALA A 166 -32.31 5.68 3.13
C ALA A 166 -32.87 6.88 3.92
N ALA A 167 -32.34 8.09 3.70
CA ALA A 167 -32.92 9.31 4.31
C ALA A 167 -34.25 9.77 3.66
N ALA A 168 -34.62 9.18 2.52
CA ALA A 168 -35.86 9.47 1.81
C ALA A 168 -37.05 8.58 2.25
N LEU A 169 -36.81 7.63 3.15
CA LEU A 169 -37.81 6.76 3.79
C LEU A 169 -38.00 7.17 5.27
#